data_d5ad43c19914d9b9254bd16368a53870
#
_entry.id   d5ad43c19914d9b9254bd16368a53870
#
_cell.length_a   1.000
_cell.length_b   1.000
_cell.length_c   1.000
_cell.angle_alpha   90.00
_cell.angle_beta   90.00
_cell.angle_gamma   90.00
#
_symmetry.space_group_name_H-M   'P 1'
#
loop_
_entity.id
_entity.type
_entity.pdbx_description
1 polymer ?
#
loop_
_entity_poly.entity_id
_entity_poly.type
_entity_poly.pdbx_seq_one_letter_code
_entity_poly.pdbx_strand_id
1 'polypeptide(L)'
;MTKSQKAWVAIAKDPFGLNYGAHDGYDDEPSNYYEYDSKVGNHKQVTVGDLLFIRSAEFVLGFGQIESISIANSTKSLRKCPNCGGRPESRKTAIIEWRCISCKKEFTTEQLRVEVVEVLKYRATYSRTWQDANHPMTISELFSFQANKDTQSAIQKLDPIKLPLLISVLMGTIVSPDNLNTQLPDLIIGGYSITVTKRRRGQQEFRLALLKAIGSDCLISGPNPECVLEAA
;
A
#
# COMPACT_ATOMS: atom_id res chain seq x y z
N MET A 1 5.90 11.95 28.74
CA MET A 1 5.63 10.57 28.28
C MET A 1 5.66 10.59 26.76
N THR A 2 6.72 10.12 26.13
CA THR A 2 6.81 9.97 24.68
C THR A 2 5.82 8.91 24.24
N LYS A 3 4.82 9.31 23.45
CA LYS A 3 3.82 8.39 22.88
C LYS A 3 4.57 7.38 22.00
N SER A 4 4.48 6.10 22.34
CA SER A 4 5.10 5.05 21.52
C SER A 4 4.59 5.17 20.08
N GLN A 5 5.48 5.34 19.12
CA GLN A 5 5.17 5.40 17.70
C GLN A 5 4.52 4.08 17.28
N LYS A 6 3.37 4.18 16.65
CA LYS A 6 2.66 3.02 16.10
C LYS A 6 2.98 2.91 14.61
N ALA A 7 2.74 1.72 14.07
CA ALA A 7 2.85 1.50 12.65
C ALA A 7 1.62 0.75 12.12
N TRP A 8 1.24 1.11 10.94
CA TRP A 8 0.06 0.63 10.25
C TRP A 8 0.42 0.22 8.83
N VAL A 9 -0.29 -0.76 8.29
CA VAL A 9 -0.29 -1.03 6.85
C VAL A 9 -1.68 -0.81 6.30
N ALA A 10 -1.75 -0.14 5.16
CA ALA A 10 -3.00 0.16 4.46
C ALA A 10 -2.92 -0.29 3.00
N ILE A 11 -4.05 -0.74 2.46
CA ILE A 11 -4.16 -1.13 1.06
C ILE A 11 -4.60 0.06 0.23
N ALA A 12 -3.74 0.52 -0.67
CA ALA A 12 -4.11 1.53 -1.66
C ALA A 12 -5.05 0.96 -2.71
N LYS A 13 -5.89 1.82 -3.27
CA LYS A 13 -6.71 1.48 -4.42
C LYS A 13 -5.81 1.09 -5.59
N ASP A 14 -6.05 -0.11 -6.13
CA ASP A 14 -5.38 -0.52 -7.35
C ASP A 14 -5.93 0.31 -8.53
N PRO A 15 -5.08 1.09 -9.24
CA PRO A 15 -5.51 1.84 -10.41
C PRO A 15 -6.05 0.94 -11.53
N PHE A 16 -5.75 -0.37 -11.49
CA PHE A 16 -6.17 -1.36 -12.49
C PHE A 16 -7.37 -2.23 -12.06
N GLY A 17 -8.07 -1.89 -10.95
CA GLY A 17 -9.42 -2.38 -10.75
C GLY A 17 -9.64 -3.50 -9.75
N LEU A 18 -9.08 -3.45 -8.56
CA LEU A 18 -9.70 -4.15 -7.44
C LEU A 18 -11.04 -3.48 -7.11
N ASN A 19 -12.10 -4.06 -7.65
CA ASN A 19 -13.45 -3.72 -7.23
C ASN A 19 -13.63 -4.19 -5.78
N TYR A 20 -13.60 -3.27 -4.83
CA TYR A 20 -13.90 -3.54 -3.41
C TYR A 20 -15.39 -3.87 -3.18
N GLY A 21 -16.03 -4.56 -4.13
CA GLY A 21 -17.37 -5.10 -4.04
C GLY A 21 -18.47 -4.17 -3.50
N ALA A 22 -18.25 -3.58 -2.34
CA ALA A 22 -19.25 -2.79 -1.61
C ALA A 22 -19.20 -1.29 -1.89
N HIS A 23 -18.10 -0.73 -2.43
CA HIS A 23 -17.93 0.70 -2.74
C HIS A 23 -16.81 0.91 -3.78
N ASP A 24 -16.65 2.14 -4.26
CA ASP A 24 -15.72 2.44 -5.36
C ASP A 24 -14.27 2.70 -4.94
N GLY A 25 -13.96 2.53 -3.64
CA GLY A 25 -12.63 2.81 -3.08
C GLY A 25 -12.44 4.30 -2.76
N TYR A 26 -11.20 4.69 -2.49
CA TYR A 26 -10.80 6.05 -2.20
C TYR A 26 -9.87 6.55 -3.30
N ASP A 27 -9.68 7.87 -3.35
CA ASP A 27 -8.78 8.51 -4.30
C ASP A 27 -7.40 8.66 -3.64
N ASP A 28 -6.71 7.53 -3.50
CA ASP A 28 -5.41 7.46 -2.86
C ASP A 28 -4.31 7.84 -3.84
N GLU A 29 -3.30 8.56 -3.35
CA GLU A 29 -2.04 8.77 -4.03
C GLU A 29 -0.92 8.16 -3.18
N PRO A 30 -0.51 6.92 -3.47
CA PRO A 30 0.29 6.08 -2.56
C PRO A 30 1.56 6.71 -2.01
N SER A 31 2.24 7.59 -2.77
CA SER A 31 3.45 8.29 -2.33
C SER A 31 3.17 9.61 -1.58
N ASN A 32 1.93 10.09 -1.57
CA ASN A 32 1.59 11.39 -1.02
C ASN A 32 0.62 11.32 0.15
N TYR A 33 -0.49 10.62 -0.03
CA TYR A 33 -1.53 10.51 0.98
C TYR A 33 -2.37 9.23 0.82
N TYR A 34 -2.99 8.83 1.91
CA TYR A 34 -3.96 7.75 1.99
C TYR A 34 -5.30 8.27 2.51
N GLU A 35 -6.39 7.92 1.82
CA GLU A 35 -7.75 8.28 2.22
C GLU A 35 -8.50 7.09 2.82
N TYR A 36 -9.28 7.35 3.86
CA TYR A 36 -10.14 6.38 4.51
C TYR A 36 -11.33 7.09 5.16
N ASP A 37 -12.29 6.35 5.66
CA ASP A 37 -13.46 6.93 6.32
C ASP A 37 -13.76 6.32 7.69
N SER A 38 -14.75 6.87 8.38
CA SER A 38 -15.18 6.46 9.72
C SER A 38 -15.79 5.04 9.78
N LYS A 39 -15.99 4.37 8.65
CA LYS A 39 -16.43 2.95 8.59
C LYS A 39 -15.26 1.99 8.45
N VAL A 40 -14.05 2.48 8.20
CA VAL A 40 -12.83 1.66 8.13
C VAL A 40 -12.39 1.26 9.54
N GLY A 41 -12.08 -0.01 9.74
CA GLY A 41 -11.51 -0.49 11.00
C GLY A 41 -10.22 0.26 11.33
N ASN A 42 -9.98 0.50 12.61
CA ASN A 42 -8.80 1.20 13.13
C ASN A 42 -8.69 2.71 12.78
N HIS A 43 -9.67 3.31 12.08
CA HIS A 43 -9.61 4.72 11.66
C HIS A 43 -9.33 5.71 12.80
N LYS A 44 -9.86 5.46 14.02
CA LYS A 44 -9.63 6.32 15.20
C LYS A 44 -8.27 6.14 15.87
N GLN A 45 -7.56 5.06 15.52
CA GLN A 45 -6.30 4.71 16.18
C GLN A 45 -5.08 5.27 15.46
N VAL A 46 -5.24 5.56 14.16
CA VAL A 46 -4.21 6.18 13.32
C VAL A 46 -4.05 7.64 13.72
N THR A 47 -2.83 8.05 14.01
CA THR A 47 -2.54 9.42 14.50
C THR A 47 -1.31 10.00 13.81
N VAL A 48 -1.20 11.33 13.80
CA VAL A 48 0.00 12.04 13.35
C VAL A 48 1.23 11.53 14.11
N GLY A 49 2.31 11.31 13.40
CA GLY A 49 3.56 10.73 13.90
C GLY A 49 3.65 9.21 13.77
N ASP A 50 2.54 8.51 13.50
CA ASP A 50 2.56 7.07 13.23
C ASP A 50 3.22 6.80 11.87
N LEU A 51 3.80 5.61 11.69
CA LEU A 51 4.26 5.12 10.40
C LEU A 51 3.11 4.47 9.63
N LEU A 52 2.99 4.79 8.35
CA LEU A 52 2.00 4.20 7.47
C LEU A 52 2.70 3.53 6.28
N PHE A 53 2.58 2.21 6.20
CA PHE A 53 3.05 1.40 5.09
C PHE A 53 1.92 1.24 4.08
N ILE A 54 2.20 1.52 2.82
CA ILE A 54 1.21 1.39 1.73
C ILE A 54 1.54 0.17 0.91
N ARG A 55 0.53 -0.64 0.64
CA ARG A 55 0.64 -1.82 -0.20
C ARG A 55 -0.38 -1.83 -1.34
N SER A 56 -0.03 -2.48 -2.42
CA SER A 56 -0.95 -2.94 -3.46
C SER A 56 -1.63 -4.25 -3.05
N ALA A 57 -2.28 -4.91 -4.00
CA ALA A 57 -2.78 -6.27 -3.80
C ALA A 57 -1.65 -7.31 -3.66
N GLU A 58 -0.47 -7.05 -4.20
CA GLU A 58 0.62 -8.03 -4.33
C GLU A 58 1.85 -7.68 -3.50
N PHE A 59 2.22 -6.38 -3.41
CA PHE A 59 3.49 -5.94 -2.83
C PHE A 59 3.33 -4.69 -1.96
N VAL A 60 4.29 -4.51 -1.05
CA VAL A 60 4.50 -3.24 -0.34
C VAL A 60 5.08 -2.23 -1.32
N LEU A 61 4.49 -1.03 -1.38
CA LEU A 61 4.91 0.06 -2.28
C LEU A 61 5.96 0.96 -1.61
N GLY A 62 5.79 1.21 -0.31
CA GLY A 62 6.65 2.08 0.47
C GLY A 62 6.01 2.43 1.81
N PHE A 63 6.59 3.39 2.51
CA PHE A 63 6.07 3.88 3.79
C PHE A 63 6.44 5.34 4.03
N GLY A 64 5.71 5.98 4.92
CA GLY A 64 6.00 7.33 5.38
C GLY A 64 5.47 7.58 6.78
N GLN A 65 5.98 8.62 7.45
CA GLN A 65 5.45 9.08 8.72
C GLN A 65 4.30 10.06 8.48
N ILE A 66 3.17 9.84 9.13
CA ILE A 66 1.99 10.70 8.98
C ILE A 66 2.30 12.10 9.53
N GLU A 67 2.31 13.09 8.65
CA GLU A 67 2.60 14.50 8.94
C GLU A 67 1.34 15.24 9.40
N SER A 68 0.21 14.93 8.77
CA SER A 68 -1.08 15.54 9.07
C SER A 68 -2.23 14.59 8.75
N ILE A 69 -3.37 14.79 9.42
CA ILE A 69 -4.63 14.13 9.11
C ILE A 69 -5.69 15.20 8.99
N SER A 70 -6.23 15.40 7.80
CA SER A 70 -7.41 16.24 7.59
C SER A 70 -8.68 15.42 7.68
N ILE A 71 -9.74 16.05 8.21
CA ILE A 71 -11.05 15.41 8.42
C ILE A 71 -12.11 16.28 7.79
N ALA A 72 -13.00 15.68 7.00
CA ALA A 72 -14.11 16.36 6.35
C ALA A 72 -15.39 15.52 6.40
N ASN A 73 -16.55 16.18 6.44
CA ASN A 73 -17.82 15.51 6.22
C ASN A 73 -17.89 15.06 4.76
N SER A 74 -18.39 13.87 4.53
CA SER A 74 -18.51 13.27 3.21
C SER A 74 -19.65 12.26 3.19
N THR A 75 -19.99 11.78 2.01
CA THR A 75 -20.93 10.68 1.82
C THR A 75 -20.23 9.51 1.15
N LYS A 76 -20.72 8.32 1.40
CA LYS A 76 -20.25 7.08 0.78
C LYS A 76 -21.42 6.28 0.23
N SER A 77 -21.31 5.89 -1.03
CA SER A 77 -22.26 5.01 -1.67
C SER A 77 -21.92 3.55 -1.35
N LEU A 78 -22.85 2.84 -0.73
CA LEU A 78 -22.72 1.43 -0.41
C LEU A 78 -23.63 0.60 -1.29
N ARG A 79 -23.06 -0.41 -1.94
CA ARG A 79 -23.84 -1.41 -2.71
C ARG A 79 -24.49 -2.39 -1.74
N LYS A 80 -25.78 -2.67 -1.96
CA LYS A 80 -26.60 -3.54 -1.11
C LYS A 80 -27.33 -4.57 -1.94
N CYS A 81 -27.52 -5.75 -1.37
CA CYS A 81 -28.34 -6.78 -1.94
C CYS A 81 -29.80 -6.31 -2.08
N PRO A 82 -30.46 -6.45 -3.24
CA PRO A 82 -31.85 -6.04 -3.42
C PRO A 82 -32.83 -6.83 -2.57
N ASN A 83 -32.47 -8.06 -2.18
CA ASN A 83 -33.34 -8.95 -1.42
C ASN A 83 -33.25 -8.78 0.10
N CYS A 84 -32.04 -8.69 0.67
CA CYS A 84 -31.85 -8.68 2.12
C CYS A 84 -31.05 -7.49 2.66
N GLY A 85 -30.60 -6.56 1.80
CA GLY A 85 -29.79 -5.43 2.18
C GLY A 85 -28.34 -5.79 2.59
N GLY A 86 -27.97 -7.06 2.56
CA GLY A 86 -26.63 -7.54 2.91
C GLY A 86 -25.57 -7.12 1.88
N ARG A 87 -24.30 -7.36 2.22
CA ARG A 87 -23.16 -7.02 1.37
C ARG A 87 -23.12 -7.92 0.11
N PRO A 88 -23.05 -7.34 -1.09
CA PRO A 88 -22.79 -8.09 -2.31
C PRO A 88 -21.29 -8.32 -2.52
N GLU A 89 -20.97 -9.36 -3.24
CA GLU A 89 -19.65 -9.64 -3.80
C GLU A 89 -19.73 -9.67 -5.33
N SER A 90 -18.74 -9.08 -6.00
CA SER A 90 -18.64 -9.10 -7.45
C SER A 90 -18.01 -10.42 -7.92
N ARG A 91 -18.54 -10.97 -9.02
CA ARG A 91 -18.10 -12.22 -9.65
C ARG A 91 -17.60 -11.93 -11.06
N LYS A 92 -16.28 -11.85 -11.23
CA LYS A 92 -15.63 -11.39 -12.47
C LYS A 92 -15.94 -12.28 -13.71
N THR A 93 -16.21 -13.57 -13.51
CA THR A 93 -16.35 -14.56 -14.60
C THR A 93 -17.73 -15.17 -14.72
N ALA A 94 -18.69 -14.75 -13.89
CA ALA A 94 -20.04 -15.29 -13.91
C ALA A 94 -20.95 -14.44 -14.82
N ILE A 95 -21.94 -15.09 -15.46
CA ILE A 95 -22.97 -14.42 -16.28
C ILE A 95 -23.77 -13.43 -15.42
N ILE A 96 -24.03 -13.77 -14.15
CA ILE A 96 -24.68 -12.89 -13.19
C ILE A 96 -23.58 -12.33 -12.30
N GLU A 97 -23.35 -11.01 -12.36
CA GLU A 97 -22.15 -10.34 -11.85
C GLU A 97 -22.09 -10.26 -10.33
N TRP A 98 -23.21 -10.35 -9.64
CA TRP A 98 -23.29 -10.15 -8.20
C TRP A 98 -23.91 -11.31 -7.46
N ARG A 99 -23.37 -11.59 -6.26
CA ARG A 99 -23.93 -12.56 -5.31
C ARG A 99 -23.95 -11.94 -3.92
N CYS A 100 -25.04 -12.13 -3.18
CA CYS A 100 -25.09 -11.70 -1.78
C CYS A 100 -24.34 -12.65 -0.87
N ILE A 101 -23.44 -12.11 -0.02
CA ILE A 101 -22.70 -12.91 0.96
C ILE A 101 -23.63 -13.56 2.00
N SER A 102 -24.70 -12.85 2.39
CA SER A 102 -25.63 -13.30 3.44
C SER A 102 -26.70 -14.27 2.93
N CYS A 103 -27.51 -13.87 1.93
CA CYS A 103 -28.62 -14.68 1.45
C CYS A 103 -28.31 -15.55 0.23
N LYS A 104 -27.10 -15.47 -0.30
CA LYS A 104 -26.57 -16.23 -1.45
C LYS A 104 -27.30 -16.01 -2.78
N LYS A 105 -28.32 -15.14 -2.84
CA LYS A 105 -29.00 -14.80 -4.09
C LYS A 105 -28.07 -14.06 -5.04
N GLU A 106 -28.21 -14.40 -6.32
CA GLU A 106 -27.50 -13.77 -7.43
C GLU A 106 -28.39 -12.71 -8.08
N PHE A 107 -27.79 -11.64 -8.61
CA PHE A 107 -28.51 -10.52 -9.22
C PHE A 107 -27.57 -9.71 -10.11
N THR A 108 -28.15 -8.95 -11.04
CA THR A 108 -27.42 -8.11 -11.99
C THR A 108 -27.05 -6.76 -11.38
N THR A 109 -26.17 -6.03 -12.05
CA THR A 109 -25.76 -4.66 -11.64
C THR A 109 -26.96 -3.72 -11.57
N GLU A 110 -27.94 -3.84 -12.45
CA GLU A 110 -29.16 -3.01 -12.49
C GLU A 110 -30.06 -3.21 -11.26
N GLN A 111 -30.00 -4.39 -10.65
CA GLN A 111 -30.79 -4.74 -9.46
C GLN A 111 -30.12 -4.29 -8.15
N LEU A 112 -28.87 -3.84 -8.19
CA LEU A 112 -28.16 -3.34 -7.01
C LEU A 112 -28.92 -2.18 -6.38
N ARG A 113 -29.06 -2.23 -5.06
CA ARG A 113 -29.47 -1.06 -4.29
C ARG A 113 -28.24 -0.28 -3.90
N VAL A 114 -28.32 1.04 -4.02
CA VAL A 114 -27.29 1.97 -3.55
C VAL A 114 -27.83 2.72 -2.35
N GLU A 115 -27.16 2.60 -1.24
CA GLU A 115 -27.43 3.34 -0.01
C GLU A 115 -26.33 4.39 0.18
N VAL A 116 -26.72 5.66 0.28
CA VAL A 116 -25.79 6.75 0.57
C VAL A 116 -25.76 6.96 2.08
N VAL A 117 -24.59 6.89 2.67
CA VAL A 117 -24.39 7.06 4.11
C VAL A 117 -23.42 8.21 4.38
N GLU A 118 -23.67 8.96 5.45
CA GLU A 118 -22.74 9.99 5.92
C GLU A 118 -21.53 9.34 6.59
N VAL A 119 -20.37 9.86 6.30
CA VAL A 119 -19.09 9.44 6.86
C VAL A 119 -18.19 10.64 7.15
N LEU A 120 -17.28 10.48 8.09
CA LEU A 120 -16.11 11.35 8.19
C LEU A 120 -15.02 10.79 7.29
N LYS A 121 -14.57 11.58 6.33
CA LYS A 121 -13.45 11.25 5.45
C LYS A 121 -12.16 11.77 6.07
N TYR A 122 -11.16 10.93 6.12
CA TYR A 122 -9.82 11.21 6.63
C TYR A 122 -8.84 11.17 5.47
N ARG A 123 -7.88 12.11 5.44
CA ARG A 123 -6.73 12.06 4.55
C ARG A 123 -5.47 12.19 5.39
N ALA A 124 -4.69 11.11 5.46
CA ALA A 124 -3.38 11.08 6.10
C ALA A 124 -2.32 11.41 5.07
N THR A 125 -1.59 12.52 5.27
CA THR A 125 -0.53 13.00 4.37
C THR A 125 0.83 12.64 4.95
N TYR A 126 1.76 12.17 4.10
CA TYR A 126 3.12 11.73 4.46
C TYR A 126 4.14 11.94 3.34
N SER A 127 3.85 12.82 2.39
CA SER A 127 4.63 13.02 1.16
C SER A 127 6.09 13.39 1.41
N ARG A 128 6.37 14.20 2.44
CA ARG A 128 7.75 14.63 2.74
C ARG A 128 8.62 13.53 3.35
N THR A 129 7.99 12.53 3.95
CA THR A 129 8.67 11.43 4.64
C THR A 129 8.57 10.11 3.87
N TRP A 130 7.95 10.15 2.69
CA TRP A 130 7.76 8.94 1.88
C TRP A 130 9.08 8.31 1.46
N GLN A 131 9.16 7.00 1.58
CA GLN A 131 10.25 6.16 1.10
C GLN A 131 9.67 5.00 0.31
N ASP A 132 10.10 4.86 -0.93
CA ASP A 132 9.75 3.71 -1.77
C ASP A 132 10.39 2.43 -1.23
N ALA A 133 9.69 1.31 -1.37
CA ALA A 133 10.29 0.01 -1.09
C ALA A 133 11.34 -0.31 -2.16
N ASN A 134 12.61 -0.42 -1.77
CA ASN A 134 13.71 -0.77 -2.66
C ASN A 134 13.71 -2.25 -3.02
N HIS A 135 13.17 -3.09 -2.13
CA HIS A 135 12.99 -4.52 -2.36
C HIS A 135 11.51 -4.88 -2.41
N PRO A 136 11.09 -5.71 -3.38
CA PRO A 136 9.72 -6.19 -3.43
C PRO A 136 9.48 -7.12 -2.23
N MET A 137 8.53 -6.74 -1.37
CA MET A 137 8.02 -7.58 -0.28
C MET A 137 6.60 -7.99 -0.62
N THR A 138 6.35 -9.28 -0.65
CA THR A 138 5.02 -9.82 -0.89
C THR A 138 4.09 -9.58 0.32
N ILE A 139 2.79 -9.64 0.08
CA ILE A 139 1.79 -9.50 1.15
C ILE A 139 1.89 -10.65 2.17
N SER A 140 2.26 -11.84 1.72
CA SER A 140 2.48 -12.99 2.61
C SER A 140 3.63 -12.75 3.59
N GLU A 141 4.73 -12.19 3.12
CA GLU A 141 5.87 -11.81 3.97
C GLU A 141 5.50 -10.70 4.95
N LEU A 142 4.81 -9.65 4.44
CA LEU A 142 4.33 -8.54 5.27
C LEU A 142 3.45 -9.01 6.45
N PHE A 143 2.61 -10.01 6.24
CA PHE A 143 1.73 -10.54 7.30
C PHE A 143 2.49 -11.12 8.49
N SER A 144 3.75 -11.53 8.32
CA SER A 144 4.61 -11.96 9.44
C SER A 144 4.95 -10.82 10.41
N PHE A 145 4.82 -9.56 9.97
CA PHE A 145 5.08 -8.35 10.75
C PHE A 145 3.84 -7.75 11.42
N GLN A 146 2.67 -8.35 11.24
CA GLN A 146 1.44 -7.86 11.89
C GLN A 146 1.47 -8.10 13.39
N ALA A 147 0.84 -7.19 14.15
CA ALA A 147 0.65 -7.31 15.59
C ALA A 147 -0.40 -8.38 15.96
N ASN A 148 -1.33 -8.63 15.05
CA ASN A 148 -2.41 -9.62 15.20
C ASN A 148 -2.71 -10.23 13.82
N LYS A 149 -3.46 -11.35 13.80
CA LYS A 149 -3.85 -12.03 12.56
C LYS A 149 -5.06 -11.37 11.86
N ASP A 150 -5.15 -10.05 11.89
CA ASP A 150 -6.21 -9.32 11.19
C ASP A 150 -5.87 -9.21 9.70
N THR A 151 -6.52 -10.01 8.88
CA THR A 151 -6.35 -9.99 7.42
C THR A 151 -7.50 -9.28 6.69
N GLN A 152 -8.53 -8.83 7.41
CA GLN A 152 -9.75 -8.29 6.80
C GLN A 152 -9.87 -6.77 6.86
N SER A 153 -9.20 -6.12 7.82
CA SER A 153 -9.24 -4.66 7.93
C SER A 153 -8.39 -4.00 6.84
N ALA A 154 -8.91 -2.91 6.27
CA ALA A 154 -8.17 -2.11 5.28
C ALA A 154 -6.93 -1.45 5.90
N ILE A 155 -6.99 -1.10 7.18
CA ILE A 155 -5.87 -0.58 7.97
C ILE A 155 -5.56 -1.59 9.07
N GLN A 156 -4.35 -2.14 9.08
CA GLN A 156 -3.92 -3.20 9.98
C GLN A 156 -2.72 -2.73 10.80
N LYS A 157 -2.66 -3.15 12.06
CA LYS A 157 -1.59 -2.77 12.97
C LYS A 157 -0.37 -3.66 12.76
N LEU A 158 0.80 -3.05 12.67
CA LEU A 158 2.09 -3.73 12.65
C LEU A 158 2.65 -3.88 14.06
N ASP A 159 3.49 -4.90 14.25
CA ASP A 159 4.18 -5.15 15.51
C ASP A 159 5.35 -4.16 15.66
N PRO A 160 5.33 -3.29 16.67
CA PRO A 160 6.39 -2.29 16.85
C PRO A 160 7.78 -2.92 17.07
N ILE A 161 7.85 -4.11 17.63
CA ILE A 161 9.13 -4.81 17.87
C ILE A 161 9.78 -5.23 16.55
N LYS A 162 8.96 -5.55 15.54
CA LYS A 162 9.45 -6.03 14.24
C LYS A 162 9.69 -4.91 13.23
N LEU A 163 9.35 -3.64 13.54
CA LEU A 163 9.47 -2.53 12.61
C LEU A 163 10.90 -2.29 12.09
N PRO A 164 11.96 -2.32 12.93
CA PRO A 164 13.31 -2.13 12.43
C PRO A 164 13.70 -3.16 11.37
N LEU A 165 13.32 -4.42 11.58
CA LEU A 165 13.54 -5.48 10.60
C LEU A 165 12.73 -5.27 9.32
N LEU A 166 11.45 -4.91 9.43
CA LEU A 166 10.59 -4.62 8.29
C LEU A 166 11.18 -3.51 7.41
N ILE A 167 11.55 -2.39 8.02
CA ILE A 167 12.18 -1.25 7.32
C ILE A 167 13.47 -1.68 6.64
N SER A 168 14.31 -2.43 7.35
CA SER A 168 15.59 -2.92 6.86
C SER A 168 15.44 -3.81 5.62
N VAL A 169 14.47 -4.72 5.63
CA VAL A 169 14.16 -5.58 4.48
C VAL A 169 13.64 -4.75 3.32
N LEU A 170 12.71 -3.82 3.54
CA LEU A 170 12.17 -2.96 2.48
C LEU A 170 13.21 -2.05 1.85
N MET A 171 14.16 -1.54 2.65
CA MET A 171 15.23 -0.67 2.18
C MET A 171 16.44 -1.44 1.62
N GLY A 172 16.48 -2.77 1.79
CA GLY A 172 17.59 -3.60 1.35
C GLY A 172 18.87 -3.40 2.15
N THR A 173 18.77 -2.89 3.36
CA THR A 173 19.90 -2.78 4.29
C THR A 173 20.07 -4.09 5.02
N ILE A 174 21.29 -4.66 4.98
CA ILE A 174 21.62 -5.86 5.76
C ILE A 174 21.72 -5.43 7.23
N VAL A 175 20.81 -5.89 8.06
CA VAL A 175 20.92 -5.72 9.51
C VAL A 175 21.89 -6.77 10.03
N SER A 176 23.05 -6.34 10.54
CA SER A 176 23.88 -7.22 11.36
C SER A 176 23.10 -7.59 12.62
N PRO A 177 23.13 -8.87 13.06
CA PRO A 177 22.36 -9.32 14.24
C PRO A 177 22.64 -8.52 15.52
N ASP A 178 23.79 -7.88 15.61
CA ASP A 178 24.24 -7.12 16.77
C ASP A 178 23.54 -5.75 16.95
N ASN A 179 22.79 -5.28 15.96
CA ASN A 179 22.13 -3.95 15.96
C ASN A 179 20.64 -3.96 16.32
N LEU A 180 20.10 -5.08 16.78
CA LEU A 180 18.69 -5.19 17.16
C LEU A 180 18.29 -4.37 18.40
N ASN A 181 19.27 -3.78 19.11
CA ASN A 181 19.05 -2.91 20.29
C ASN A 181 19.22 -1.42 20.01
N THR A 182 19.43 -1.00 18.78
CA THR A 182 19.60 0.42 18.46
C THR A 182 18.25 1.10 18.26
N GLN A 183 18.05 2.21 18.94
CA GLN A 183 16.97 3.17 18.70
C GLN A 183 16.83 3.40 17.19
N LEU A 184 15.57 3.49 16.70
CA LEU A 184 15.29 3.91 15.33
C LEU A 184 16.18 5.10 14.99
N PRO A 185 16.95 5.05 13.89
CA PRO A 185 17.71 6.22 13.47
C PRO A 185 16.72 7.39 13.31
N ASP A 186 17.10 8.56 13.81
CA ASP A 186 16.36 9.79 13.55
C ASP A 186 16.10 9.87 12.05
N LEU A 187 14.82 9.91 11.67
CA LEU A 187 14.43 9.90 10.26
C LEU A 187 15.17 11.05 9.57
N ILE A 188 16.08 10.70 8.66
CA ILE A 188 16.82 11.68 7.87
C ILE A 188 15.78 12.41 6.99
N ILE A 189 15.52 13.66 7.32
CA ILE A 189 14.69 14.57 6.52
C ILE A 189 15.50 14.95 5.29
N GLY A 190 15.47 14.10 4.27
CA GLY A 190 16.05 14.36 2.96
C GLY A 190 14.93 14.48 1.95
N GLY A 191 14.60 15.70 1.52
CA GLY A 191 13.59 15.95 0.51
C GLY A 191 14.12 15.68 -0.89
N TYR A 192 13.52 14.76 -1.62
CA TYR A 192 13.61 14.69 -3.08
C TYR A 192 12.21 14.83 -3.67
N SER A 193 12.07 15.72 -4.65
CA SER A 193 10.88 15.79 -5.48
C SER A 193 10.85 14.55 -6.38
N ILE A 194 9.84 13.72 -6.26
CA ILE A 194 9.71 12.50 -7.04
C ILE A 194 8.95 12.85 -8.31
N THR A 195 9.65 12.80 -9.44
CA THR A 195 9.02 12.64 -10.75
C THR A 195 8.52 11.20 -10.82
N VAL A 196 7.21 11.01 -11.08
CA VAL A 196 6.63 9.67 -11.27
C VAL A 196 7.13 9.09 -12.57
N THR A 197 8.31 8.50 -12.54
CA THR A 197 8.79 7.66 -13.62
C THR A 197 8.21 6.27 -13.41
N LYS A 198 7.42 5.79 -14.39
CA LYS A 198 6.98 4.39 -14.45
C LYS A 198 8.21 3.50 -14.51
N ARG A 199 8.63 2.96 -13.37
CA ARG A 199 9.73 1.98 -13.33
C ARG A 199 9.20 0.67 -13.92
N ARG A 200 9.76 0.24 -15.05
CA ARG A 200 9.44 -1.07 -15.64
C ARG A 200 9.91 -2.16 -14.68
N ARG A 201 9.05 -3.12 -14.37
CA ARG A 201 9.43 -4.30 -13.57
C ARG A 201 10.49 -5.10 -14.31
N GLY A 202 11.49 -5.62 -13.59
CA GLY A 202 12.55 -6.45 -14.17
C GLY A 202 13.69 -5.69 -14.83
N GLN A 203 13.71 -4.36 -14.80
CA GLN A 203 14.76 -3.57 -15.47
C GLN A 203 16.15 -3.80 -14.84
N GLN A 204 16.20 -4.03 -13.53
CA GLN A 204 17.46 -4.29 -12.84
C GLN A 204 17.99 -5.70 -13.12
N GLU A 205 17.12 -6.71 -13.10
CA GLU A 205 17.48 -8.09 -13.47
C GLU A 205 17.87 -8.15 -14.95
N PHE A 206 17.13 -7.46 -15.81
CA PHE A 206 17.45 -7.36 -17.23
C PHE A 206 18.82 -6.71 -17.44
N ARG A 207 19.11 -5.59 -16.76
CA ARG A 207 20.42 -4.92 -16.82
C ARG A 207 21.54 -5.85 -16.38
N LEU A 208 21.39 -6.55 -15.25
CA LEU A 208 22.39 -7.50 -14.76
C LEU A 208 22.60 -8.68 -15.72
N ALA A 209 21.52 -9.21 -16.29
CA ALA A 209 21.60 -10.28 -17.29
C ALA A 209 22.32 -9.80 -18.57
N LEU A 210 22.07 -8.58 -18.99
CA LEU A 210 22.67 -7.97 -20.18
C LEU A 210 24.17 -7.72 -19.96
N LEU A 211 24.55 -7.12 -18.82
CA LEU A 211 25.96 -6.92 -18.46
C LEU A 211 26.72 -8.24 -18.32
N LYS A 212 26.06 -9.30 -17.80
CA LYS A 212 26.65 -10.64 -17.73
C LYS A 212 26.85 -11.29 -19.10
N ALA A 213 25.95 -11.02 -20.04
CA ALA A 213 25.99 -11.61 -21.38
C ALA A 213 26.97 -10.91 -22.34
N ILE A 214 27.06 -9.58 -22.29
CA ILE A 214 27.82 -8.78 -23.24
C ILE A 214 28.93 -7.95 -22.59
N GLY A 215 29.10 -8.01 -21.27
CA GLY A 215 30.08 -7.21 -20.53
C GLY A 215 29.70 -5.74 -20.40
N SER A 216 30.66 -4.92 -19.98
CA SER A 216 30.50 -3.47 -19.78
C SER A 216 30.86 -2.63 -21.00
N ASP A 217 31.12 -3.26 -22.11
CA ASP A 217 31.52 -2.57 -23.34
C ASP A 217 30.29 -2.18 -24.17
N CYS A 218 30.25 -0.95 -24.62
CA CYS A 218 29.24 -0.50 -25.57
C CYS A 218 29.53 -1.07 -26.96
N LEU A 219 28.60 -1.80 -27.55
CA LEU A 219 28.74 -2.43 -28.86
C LEU A 219 28.95 -1.41 -30.00
N ILE A 220 28.65 -0.13 -29.78
CA ILE A 220 28.74 0.94 -30.77
C ILE A 220 29.96 1.81 -30.52
N SER A 221 30.21 2.23 -29.28
CA SER A 221 31.26 3.21 -28.93
C SER A 221 32.47 2.61 -28.22
N GLY A 222 32.47 1.31 -27.94
CA GLY A 222 33.57 0.65 -27.21
C GLY A 222 33.44 0.75 -25.70
N PRO A 223 34.52 0.58 -24.92
CA PRO A 223 34.50 0.49 -23.48
C PRO A 223 33.98 1.77 -22.83
N ASN A 224 32.95 1.61 -22.00
CA ASN A 224 32.35 2.69 -21.20
C ASN A 224 32.27 2.28 -19.74
N PRO A 225 32.34 3.23 -18.80
CA PRO A 225 32.12 2.94 -17.39
C PRO A 225 30.72 2.31 -17.16
N GLU A 226 30.66 1.23 -16.42
CA GLU A 226 29.43 0.47 -16.15
C GLU A 226 28.28 1.32 -15.60
N CYS A 227 28.61 2.39 -14.86
CA CYS A 227 27.64 3.33 -14.28
C CYS A 227 26.92 4.20 -15.34
N VAL A 228 27.43 4.26 -16.57
CA VAL A 228 26.84 5.03 -17.69
C VAL A 228 25.94 4.17 -18.58
N LEU A 229 26.01 2.84 -18.42
CA LEU A 229 25.19 1.92 -19.21
C LEU A 229 23.78 1.80 -18.61
N GLU A 230 22.80 2.28 -19.35
CA GLU A 230 21.38 2.08 -19.04
C GLU A 230 20.76 1.12 -20.05
N ALA A 231 19.93 0.20 -19.56
CA ALA A 231 19.13 -0.64 -20.42
C ALA A 231 17.87 0.15 -20.86
N ALA A 232 17.70 0.33 -22.14
CA ALA A 232 16.57 1.04 -22.75
C ALA A 232 15.24 0.25 -22.66
#